data_f1f33bdcd8ead6845d58a4bd8d24cccb
#
_entry.id   f1f33bdcd8ead6845d58a4bd8d24cccb
#
_cell.length_a   1.000
_cell.length_b   1.000
_cell.length_c   1.000
_cell.angle_alpha   90.00
_cell.angle_beta   90.00
_cell.angle_gamma   90.00
#
_symmetry.space_group_name_H-M   'P 1'
#
loop_
_entity.id
_entity.type
_entity.pdbx_description
1 polymer ?
#
loop_
_entity_poly.entity_id
_entity_poly.type
_entity_poly.pdbx_seq_one_letter_code
_entity_poly.pdbx_strand_id
1 'polypeptide(L)'
;MTTIEIPAYAKINLYLAVTDKLPNGYHTVETVMQAISLHDTVTVEIPQNAVEPITLTCSAPYVPCDETNLVWRAAERFFEAAEAQNTDFRRFPVRMHIEKNIPVAGGLAGGSTDAAAALIALNRLAHDILDTDALLAIAAKLGADVPFCVLANLGHPTALGLHWGEQMTVLPSLPALHVVVAASGEGCPTPWAYGRIDALPHDPENGYIPMVDALTIGDPDAVFSRMYNIFEAAIFPERPLAKQCHDILSRHADRALLSGSGSAVIGLFTDPTRAEIACAALRAEGAAAHLCRTL
;
A
#
# COMPACT_ATOMS: atom_id res chain seq x y z
N MET A 1 -25.48 3.92 18.04
CA MET A 1 -24.52 4.20 16.97
C MET A 1 -23.76 2.93 16.70
N THR A 2 -23.74 2.45 15.46
CA THR A 2 -22.89 1.33 15.07
C THR A 2 -21.64 1.92 14.44
N THR A 3 -20.49 1.68 15.03
CA THR A 3 -19.19 2.19 14.59
C THR A 3 -18.26 1.02 14.33
N ILE A 4 -17.56 1.05 13.23
CA ILE A 4 -16.50 0.08 12.86
C ILE A 4 -15.22 0.85 12.61
N GLU A 5 -14.15 0.35 13.20
CA GLU A 5 -12.80 0.86 13.04
C GLU A 5 -11.92 -0.23 12.42
N ILE A 6 -11.24 0.12 11.33
CA ILE A 6 -10.38 -0.79 10.56
C ILE A 6 -8.99 -0.20 10.46
N PRO A 7 -7.92 -0.94 10.83
CA PRO A 7 -6.56 -0.56 10.53
C PRO A 7 -6.33 -0.64 9.01
N ALA A 8 -5.81 0.42 8.43
CA ALA A 8 -5.49 0.53 7.02
C ALA A 8 -3.98 0.33 6.85
N TYR A 9 -3.53 -0.91 6.68
CA TYR A 9 -2.12 -1.28 6.69
C TYR A 9 -1.36 -0.79 5.46
N ALA A 10 -0.21 -0.16 5.66
CA ALA A 10 0.70 0.19 4.58
C ALA A 10 1.26 -1.07 3.88
N LYS A 11 1.66 -0.90 2.62
CA LYS A 11 2.37 -1.95 1.87
C LYS A 11 3.79 -1.52 1.54
N ILE A 12 4.63 -2.48 1.35
CA ILE A 12 5.94 -2.36 0.70
C ILE A 12 5.99 -3.30 -0.49
N ASN A 13 6.92 -3.06 -1.43
CA ASN A 13 7.19 -3.99 -2.52
C ASN A 13 8.48 -4.74 -2.21
N LEU A 14 8.40 -6.07 -2.18
CA LEU A 14 9.59 -6.93 -2.11
C LEU A 14 10.22 -7.09 -3.49
N TYR A 15 9.38 -7.08 -4.53
CA TYR A 15 9.77 -7.11 -5.92
C TYR A 15 8.88 -6.15 -6.71
N LEU A 16 9.46 -5.34 -7.59
CA LEU A 16 8.72 -4.47 -8.49
C LEU A 16 9.50 -4.29 -9.79
N ALA A 17 8.98 -4.85 -10.85
CA ALA A 17 9.45 -4.67 -12.22
C ALA A 17 8.34 -4.07 -13.09
N VAL A 18 8.75 -3.32 -14.09
CA VAL A 18 7.86 -2.85 -15.18
C VAL A 18 8.25 -3.66 -16.40
N THR A 19 7.28 -4.33 -17.03
CA THR A 19 7.54 -5.26 -18.14
C THR A 19 7.28 -4.64 -19.50
N ASP A 20 6.12 -4.00 -19.68
CA ASP A 20 5.73 -3.43 -20.97
C ASP A 20 5.04 -2.08 -20.80
N LYS A 21 5.09 -1.25 -21.85
CA LYS A 21 4.27 -0.05 -21.99
C LYS A 21 3.13 -0.32 -22.95
N LEU A 22 1.91 -0.17 -22.46
CA LEU A 22 0.69 -0.40 -23.24
C LEU A 22 0.38 0.80 -24.16
N PRO A 23 -0.38 0.59 -25.27
CA PRO A 23 -0.77 1.66 -26.19
C PRO A 23 -1.56 2.81 -25.54
N ASN A 24 -2.22 2.56 -24.41
CA ASN A 24 -2.96 3.56 -23.64
C ASN A 24 -2.06 4.39 -22.70
N GLY A 25 -0.73 4.17 -22.72
CA GLY A 25 0.25 4.86 -21.91
C GLY A 25 0.46 4.29 -20.50
N TYR A 26 -0.30 3.27 -20.09
CA TYR A 26 -0.08 2.53 -18.85
C TYR A 26 1.04 1.50 -19.02
N HIS A 27 1.61 1.06 -17.89
CA HIS A 27 2.65 0.03 -17.88
C HIS A 27 2.11 -1.24 -17.23
N THR A 28 2.55 -2.38 -17.74
CA THR A 28 2.37 -3.65 -17.04
C THR A 28 3.50 -3.83 -16.02
N VAL A 29 3.14 -4.41 -14.90
CA VAL A 29 4.06 -4.62 -13.77
C VAL A 29 3.99 -6.07 -13.29
N GLU A 30 5.11 -6.50 -12.72
CA GLU A 30 5.21 -7.67 -11.88
C GLU A 30 5.63 -7.21 -10.51
N THR A 31 4.79 -7.44 -9.50
CA THR A 31 5.10 -6.96 -8.15
C THR A 31 4.73 -7.98 -7.10
N VAL A 32 5.62 -8.17 -6.12
CA VAL A 32 5.32 -8.88 -4.89
C VAL A 32 5.21 -7.87 -3.77
N MET A 33 4.02 -7.78 -3.19
CA MET A 33 3.68 -6.82 -2.14
C MET A 33 3.59 -7.52 -0.79
N GLN A 34 3.98 -6.80 0.26
CA GLN A 34 3.91 -7.22 1.65
C GLN A 34 3.29 -6.11 2.50
N ALA A 35 2.28 -6.45 3.28
CA ALA A 35 1.70 -5.55 4.27
C ALA A 35 2.59 -5.43 5.52
N ILE A 36 2.63 -4.24 6.11
CA ILE A 36 3.41 -3.94 7.31
C ILE A 36 2.53 -3.33 8.39
N SER A 37 2.96 -3.39 9.64
CA SER A 37 2.17 -2.94 10.80
C SER A 37 2.02 -1.41 10.93
N LEU A 38 2.73 -0.61 10.11
CA LEU A 38 2.44 0.81 9.96
C LEU A 38 1.07 0.95 9.29
N HIS A 39 0.15 1.70 9.91
CA HIS A 39 -1.22 1.81 9.41
C HIS A 39 -1.84 3.17 9.72
N ASP A 40 -2.77 3.57 8.89
CA ASP A 40 -3.79 4.55 9.19
C ASP A 40 -4.96 3.86 9.89
N THR A 41 -5.89 4.61 10.43
CA THR A 41 -7.13 4.07 10.99
C THR A 41 -8.32 4.70 10.29
N VAL A 42 -9.21 3.86 9.75
CA VAL A 42 -10.45 4.33 9.13
C VAL A 42 -11.62 3.94 10.02
N THR A 43 -12.31 4.95 10.51
CA THR A 43 -13.54 4.80 11.31
C THR A 43 -14.75 5.09 10.43
N VAL A 44 -15.72 4.19 10.41
CA VAL A 44 -16.99 4.34 9.70
C VAL A 44 -18.14 4.16 10.69
N GLU A 45 -19.03 5.16 10.77
CA GLU A 45 -20.19 5.12 11.65
C GLU A 45 -21.49 5.41 10.89
N ILE A 46 -22.60 4.85 11.37
CA ILE A 46 -23.96 5.21 10.95
C ILE A 46 -24.48 6.27 11.93
N PRO A 47 -24.54 7.56 11.53
CA PRO A 47 -25.02 8.62 12.39
C PRO A 47 -26.54 8.55 12.61
N GLN A 48 -27.03 8.89 13.81
CA GLN A 48 -28.46 8.88 14.12
C GLN A 48 -29.25 9.97 13.38
N ASN A 49 -28.64 11.14 13.16
CA ASN A 49 -29.24 12.28 12.49
C ASN A 49 -28.28 12.77 11.42
N ALA A 50 -28.38 12.24 10.21
CA ALA A 50 -27.56 12.68 9.09
C ALA A 50 -28.32 13.68 8.22
N VAL A 51 -27.64 14.75 7.83
CA VAL A 51 -28.12 15.71 6.83
C VAL A 51 -27.61 15.28 5.45
N GLU A 52 -26.39 14.76 5.40
CA GLU A 52 -25.74 14.32 4.18
C GLU A 52 -25.55 12.80 4.14
N PRO A 53 -25.63 12.18 2.95
CA PRO A 53 -25.51 10.71 2.81
C PRO A 53 -24.10 10.20 3.10
N ILE A 54 -23.06 10.98 2.75
CA ILE A 54 -21.65 10.66 2.99
C ILE A 54 -20.97 11.91 3.57
N THR A 55 -20.23 11.73 4.64
CA THR A 55 -19.32 12.74 5.18
C THR A 55 -17.96 12.11 5.44
N LEU A 56 -16.88 12.83 5.11
CA LEU A 56 -15.51 12.40 5.32
C LEU A 56 -14.74 13.49 6.06
N THR A 57 -13.91 13.08 7.00
CA THR A 57 -12.95 13.93 7.71
C THR A 57 -11.59 13.23 7.76
N CYS A 58 -10.50 13.99 7.93
CA CYS A 58 -9.15 13.46 8.03
C CYS A 58 -8.33 14.26 9.04
N SER A 59 -7.48 13.58 9.82
CA SER A 59 -6.55 14.24 10.76
C SER A 59 -5.46 15.06 10.02
N ALA A 60 -5.17 14.73 8.75
CA ALA A 60 -4.22 15.45 7.90
C ALA A 60 -4.93 16.49 7.03
N PRO A 61 -4.72 17.79 7.26
CA PRO A 61 -5.51 18.86 6.60
C PRO A 61 -5.25 19.02 5.10
N TYR A 62 -4.18 18.41 4.58
CA TYR A 62 -3.85 18.43 3.16
C TYR A 62 -4.46 17.26 2.37
N VAL A 63 -5.15 16.34 3.04
CA VAL A 63 -5.89 15.24 2.40
C VAL A 63 -7.30 15.73 2.09
N PRO A 64 -7.74 15.69 0.81
CA PRO A 64 -9.09 16.12 0.45
C PRO A 64 -10.15 15.22 1.13
N CYS A 65 -11.25 15.82 1.55
CA CYS A 65 -12.36 15.14 2.22
C CYS A 65 -13.66 15.24 1.38
N ASP A 66 -13.54 15.14 0.08
CA ASP A 66 -14.61 15.22 -0.92
C ASP A 66 -14.58 14.01 -1.87
N GLU A 67 -15.35 14.05 -2.95
CA GLU A 67 -15.48 13.00 -3.95
C GLU A 67 -14.17 12.66 -4.70
N THR A 68 -13.14 13.47 -4.57
CA THR A 68 -11.80 13.16 -5.12
C THR A 68 -11.04 12.15 -4.28
N ASN A 69 -11.41 11.99 -3.00
CA ASN A 69 -10.79 11.04 -2.09
C ASN A 69 -11.22 9.60 -2.40
N LEU A 70 -10.26 8.66 -2.38
CA LEU A 70 -10.54 7.25 -2.65
C LEU A 70 -11.50 6.61 -1.63
N VAL A 71 -11.50 7.07 -0.37
CA VAL A 71 -12.43 6.60 0.68
C VAL A 71 -13.88 7.00 0.35
N TRP A 72 -14.08 8.23 -0.11
CA TRP A 72 -15.39 8.68 -0.59
C TRP A 72 -15.87 7.84 -1.77
N ARG A 73 -15.02 7.69 -2.78
CA ARG A 73 -15.32 6.87 -3.97
C ARG A 73 -15.55 5.41 -3.63
N ALA A 74 -14.85 4.87 -2.63
CA ALA A 74 -15.06 3.51 -2.13
C ALA A 74 -16.48 3.36 -1.57
N ALA A 75 -16.96 4.34 -0.79
CA ALA A 75 -18.32 4.31 -0.26
C ALA A 75 -19.38 4.36 -1.37
N GLU A 76 -19.23 5.24 -2.37
CA GLU A 76 -20.14 5.29 -3.51
C GLU A 76 -20.20 3.97 -4.26
N ARG A 77 -19.03 3.41 -4.61
CA ARG A 77 -18.95 2.13 -5.32
C ARG A 77 -19.47 0.95 -4.53
N PHE A 78 -19.25 0.96 -3.20
CA PHE A 78 -19.85 -0.04 -2.32
C PHE A 78 -21.36 -0.01 -2.38
N PHE A 79 -21.99 1.16 -2.23
CA PHE A 79 -23.45 1.28 -2.27
C PHE A 79 -24.01 0.90 -3.63
N GLU A 80 -23.39 1.29 -4.74
CA GLU A 80 -23.79 0.87 -6.09
C GLU A 80 -23.78 -0.67 -6.22
N ALA A 81 -22.74 -1.33 -5.75
CA ALA A 81 -22.60 -2.77 -5.81
C ALA A 81 -23.59 -3.50 -4.90
N ALA A 82 -23.82 -3.00 -3.67
CA ALA A 82 -24.76 -3.57 -2.73
C ALA A 82 -26.22 -3.48 -3.25
N GLU A 83 -26.59 -2.37 -3.88
CA GLU A 83 -27.89 -2.22 -4.54
C GLU A 83 -28.06 -3.16 -5.74
N ALA A 84 -27.00 -3.39 -6.50
CA ALA A 84 -27.01 -4.32 -7.62
C ALA A 84 -27.10 -5.79 -7.15
N GLN A 85 -26.45 -6.12 -6.03
CA GLN A 85 -26.46 -7.46 -5.44
C GLN A 85 -27.81 -7.80 -4.79
N ASN A 86 -28.44 -6.83 -4.14
CA ASN A 86 -29.70 -7.03 -3.43
C ASN A 86 -30.64 -5.82 -3.64
N THR A 87 -31.71 -6.02 -4.39
CA THR A 87 -32.70 -4.98 -4.70
C THR A 87 -33.46 -4.46 -3.46
N ASP A 88 -33.47 -5.19 -2.36
CA ASP A 88 -34.04 -4.76 -1.09
C ASP A 88 -33.08 -3.98 -0.21
N PHE A 89 -31.79 -3.93 -0.59
CA PHE A 89 -30.80 -3.11 0.11
C PHE A 89 -31.18 -1.62 0.04
N ARG A 90 -30.95 -0.92 1.13
CA ARG A 90 -31.17 0.54 1.20
C ARG A 90 -29.92 1.20 1.71
N ARG A 91 -29.46 2.23 0.98
CA ARG A 91 -28.31 3.06 1.44
C ARG A 91 -28.63 3.65 2.81
N PHE A 92 -27.61 3.67 3.63
CA PHE A 92 -27.64 4.34 4.92
C PHE A 92 -26.61 5.48 4.93
N PRO A 93 -26.85 6.54 5.70
CA PRO A 93 -25.88 7.62 5.83
C PRO A 93 -24.63 7.12 6.55
N VAL A 94 -23.46 7.60 6.11
CA VAL A 94 -22.18 7.25 6.72
C VAL A 94 -21.36 8.49 7.04
N ARG A 95 -20.73 8.47 8.22
CA ARG A 95 -19.67 9.38 8.58
C ARG A 95 -18.36 8.60 8.65
N MET A 96 -17.36 9.06 7.92
CA MET A 96 -16.05 8.43 7.85
C MET A 96 -14.98 9.38 8.38
N HIS A 97 -14.00 8.81 9.07
CA HIS A 97 -12.83 9.53 9.55
C HIS A 97 -11.55 8.74 9.24
N ILE A 98 -10.52 9.45 8.76
CA ILE A 98 -9.19 8.88 8.52
C ILE A 98 -8.22 9.49 9.53
N GLU A 99 -7.64 8.67 10.39
CA GLU A 99 -6.47 9.03 11.20
C GLU A 99 -5.21 8.64 10.44
N LYS A 100 -4.44 9.65 9.96
CA LYS A 100 -3.27 9.45 9.08
C LYS A 100 -1.98 9.28 9.86
N ASN A 101 -1.30 8.15 9.67
CA ASN A 101 0.03 7.85 10.18
C ASN A 101 1.00 7.44 9.06
N ILE A 102 0.48 6.93 7.94
CA ILE A 102 1.29 6.56 6.77
C ILE A 102 1.75 7.83 6.05
N PRO A 103 3.06 7.99 5.78
CA PRO A 103 3.58 9.11 5.00
C PRO A 103 2.91 9.21 3.62
N VAL A 104 2.40 10.41 3.29
CA VAL A 104 1.71 10.64 2.02
C VAL A 104 2.71 10.74 0.86
N ALA A 105 2.33 10.23 -0.31
CA ALA A 105 3.14 10.21 -1.54
C ALA A 105 4.49 9.48 -1.40
N GLY A 106 4.57 8.49 -0.50
CA GLY A 106 5.79 7.72 -0.22
C GLY A 106 5.87 6.36 -0.93
N GLY A 107 4.94 5.98 -1.80
CA GLY A 107 4.94 4.63 -2.41
C GLY A 107 4.45 3.52 -1.46
N LEU A 108 3.78 3.87 -0.35
CA LEU A 108 3.30 2.98 0.72
C LEU A 108 1.79 2.67 0.61
N ALA A 109 1.14 3.11 -0.45
CA ALA A 109 -0.29 2.93 -0.76
C ALA A 109 -1.29 3.49 0.28
N GLY A 110 -0.93 4.57 1.03
CA GLY A 110 -1.77 5.11 2.12
C GLY A 110 -3.23 5.36 1.71
N GLY A 111 -3.49 6.08 0.60
CA GLY A 111 -4.87 6.32 0.13
C GLY A 111 -5.60 5.06 -0.36
N SER A 112 -4.86 4.10 -0.93
CA SER A 112 -5.42 2.83 -1.40
C SER A 112 -5.85 1.95 -0.21
N THR A 113 -5.04 1.93 0.85
CA THR A 113 -5.37 1.14 2.04
C THR A 113 -6.50 1.78 2.84
N ASP A 114 -6.60 3.13 2.88
CA ASP A 114 -7.75 3.82 3.48
C ASP A 114 -9.06 3.43 2.75
N ALA A 115 -9.04 3.40 1.42
CA ALA A 115 -10.19 2.97 0.61
C ALA A 115 -10.56 1.51 0.85
N ALA A 116 -9.58 0.61 0.94
CA ALA A 116 -9.80 -0.80 1.25
C ALA A 116 -10.42 -0.99 2.65
N ALA A 117 -9.91 -0.27 3.66
CA ALA A 117 -10.45 -0.29 5.01
C ALA A 117 -11.91 0.21 5.05
N ALA A 118 -12.22 1.27 4.29
CA ALA A 118 -13.58 1.78 4.16
C ALA A 118 -14.53 0.75 3.52
N LEU A 119 -14.10 0.08 2.43
CA LEU A 119 -14.89 -1.01 1.80
C LEU A 119 -15.24 -2.12 2.80
N ILE A 120 -14.24 -2.56 3.58
CA ILE A 120 -14.42 -3.63 4.58
C ILE A 120 -15.34 -3.16 5.70
N ALA A 121 -15.17 -1.93 6.20
CA ALA A 121 -16.03 -1.39 7.25
C ALA A 121 -17.49 -1.27 6.79
N LEU A 122 -17.73 -0.75 5.58
CA LEU A 122 -19.04 -0.62 4.99
C LEU A 122 -19.71 -1.99 4.78
N ASN A 123 -18.95 -2.98 4.29
CA ASN A 123 -19.46 -4.33 4.11
C ASN A 123 -19.90 -4.96 5.44
N ARG A 124 -19.10 -4.81 6.50
CA ARG A 124 -19.47 -5.26 7.85
C ARG A 124 -20.70 -4.54 8.40
N LEU A 125 -20.83 -3.22 8.16
CA LEU A 125 -22.03 -2.45 8.54
C LEU A 125 -23.26 -2.91 7.77
N ALA A 126 -23.08 -3.39 6.55
CA ALA A 126 -24.15 -3.97 5.70
C ALA A 126 -24.29 -5.49 5.89
N HIS A 127 -23.80 -6.07 6.99
CA HIS A 127 -23.88 -7.49 7.32
C HIS A 127 -23.26 -8.41 6.26
N ASP A 128 -22.10 -8.00 5.73
CA ASP A 128 -21.29 -8.73 4.74
C ASP A 128 -22.08 -9.11 3.49
N ILE A 129 -22.85 -8.14 2.95
CA ILE A 129 -23.70 -8.32 1.77
C ILE A 129 -22.91 -8.65 0.50
N LEU A 130 -21.64 -8.21 0.42
CA LEU A 130 -20.72 -8.50 -0.68
C LEU A 130 -19.71 -9.56 -0.24
N ASP A 131 -19.44 -10.53 -1.11
CA ASP A 131 -18.34 -11.47 -0.92
C ASP A 131 -16.98 -10.85 -1.26
N THR A 132 -15.91 -11.60 -1.03
CA THR A 132 -14.55 -11.13 -1.28
C THR A 132 -14.31 -10.79 -2.75
N ASP A 133 -14.85 -11.56 -3.68
CA ASP A 133 -14.65 -11.33 -5.12
C ASP A 133 -15.34 -10.02 -5.56
N ALA A 134 -16.51 -9.73 -5.04
CA ALA A 134 -17.21 -8.47 -5.28
C ALA A 134 -16.43 -7.27 -4.70
N LEU A 135 -15.88 -7.40 -3.49
CA LEU A 135 -15.01 -6.37 -2.91
C LEU A 135 -13.74 -6.14 -3.73
N LEU A 136 -13.08 -7.18 -4.21
CA LEU A 136 -11.91 -7.09 -5.07
C LEU A 136 -12.24 -6.46 -6.43
N ALA A 137 -13.41 -6.76 -6.99
CA ALA A 137 -13.88 -6.16 -8.24
C ALA A 137 -14.15 -4.64 -8.11
N ILE A 138 -14.63 -4.18 -6.95
CA ILE A 138 -14.76 -2.75 -6.63
C ILE A 138 -13.34 -2.15 -6.46
N ALA A 139 -12.49 -2.80 -5.67
CA ALA A 139 -11.15 -2.35 -5.36
C ALA A 139 -10.31 -2.10 -6.62
N ALA A 140 -10.35 -3.00 -7.60
CA ALA A 140 -9.64 -2.87 -8.88
C ALA A 140 -10.06 -1.64 -9.69
N LYS A 141 -11.31 -1.15 -9.53
CA LYS A 141 -11.81 0.08 -10.18
C LYS A 141 -11.40 1.35 -9.44
N LEU A 142 -10.96 1.26 -8.20
CA LEU A 142 -10.51 2.38 -7.38
C LEU A 142 -9.02 2.68 -7.60
N GLY A 143 -8.20 1.64 -7.72
CA GLY A 143 -6.77 1.78 -7.96
C GLY A 143 -6.03 0.44 -7.92
N ALA A 144 -4.86 0.38 -8.54
CA ALA A 144 -4.08 -0.85 -8.70
C ALA A 144 -3.68 -1.52 -7.36
N ASP A 145 -3.34 -0.72 -6.35
CA ASP A 145 -2.93 -1.24 -5.03
C ASP A 145 -4.13 -1.60 -4.12
N VAL A 146 -5.36 -1.14 -4.43
CA VAL A 146 -6.52 -1.33 -3.53
C VAL A 146 -6.88 -2.80 -3.34
N PRO A 147 -6.86 -3.68 -4.38
CA PRO A 147 -7.11 -5.11 -4.20
C PRO A 147 -6.15 -5.78 -3.22
N PHE A 148 -4.84 -5.45 -3.30
CA PHE A 148 -3.86 -5.94 -2.33
C PHE A 148 -4.22 -5.50 -0.91
N CYS A 149 -4.58 -4.22 -0.73
CA CYS A 149 -4.94 -3.68 0.58
C CYS A 149 -6.20 -4.34 1.17
N VAL A 150 -7.17 -4.74 0.33
CA VAL A 150 -8.32 -5.56 0.76
C VAL A 150 -7.84 -6.93 1.24
N LEU A 151 -7.02 -7.63 0.46
CA LEU A 151 -6.49 -8.95 0.82
C LEU A 151 -5.69 -8.89 2.13
N ALA A 152 -4.83 -7.89 2.29
CA ALA A 152 -4.02 -7.71 3.50
C ALA A 152 -4.88 -7.56 4.76
N ASN A 153 -5.97 -6.79 4.68
CA ASN A 153 -6.92 -6.61 5.78
C ASN A 153 -7.81 -7.85 6.04
N LEU A 154 -7.90 -8.76 5.06
CA LEU A 154 -8.58 -10.06 5.20
C LEU A 154 -7.63 -11.18 5.67
N GLY A 155 -6.38 -10.85 6.02
CA GLY A 155 -5.41 -11.80 6.59
C GLY A 155 -4.47 -12.44 5.57
N HIS A 156 -4.35 -11.86 4.38
CA HIS A 156 -3.43 -12.28 3.31
C HIS A 156 -2.37 -11.20 3.06
N PRO A 157 -1.35 -11.08 3.95
CA PRO A 157 -0.44 -9.93 3.95
C PRO A 157 0.61 -9.95 2.83
N THR A 158 0.70 -11.02 2.03
CA THR A 158 1.65 -11.14 0.92
C THR A 158 0.92 -11.58 -0.34
N ALA A 159 1.11 -10.87 -1.45
CA ALA A 159 0.52 -11.24 -2.73
C ALA A 159 1.38 -10.81 -3.92
N LEU A 160 1.29 -11.59 -5.01
CA LEU A 160 1.75 -11.23 -6.34
C LEU A 160 0.66 -10.40 -7.03
N GLY A 161 1.04 -9.27 -7.60
CA GLY A 161 0.21 -8.46 -8.48
C GLY A 161 0.79 -8.45 -9.90
N LEU A 162 -0.05 -8.74 -10.87
CA LEU A 162 0.26 -8.73 -12.29
C LEU A 162 -0.61 -7.72 -13.04
N HIS A 163 -0.34 -7.53 -14.33
CA HIS A 163 -0.98 -6.57 -15.24
C HIS A 163 -0.69 -5.14 -14.79
N TRP A 164 -1.65 -4.34 -14.29
CA TRP A 164 -1.35 -3.03 -13.68
C TRP A 164 -1.01 -3.12 -12.20
N GLY A 165 -0.96 -4.33 -11.65
CA GLY A 165 -0.80 -4.62 -10.23
C GLY A 165 -2.08 -5.03 -9.53
N GLU A 166 -3.23 -5.08 -10.23
CA GLU A 166 -4.54 -5.39 -9.67
C GLU A 166 -4.92 -6.88 -9.72
N GLN A 167 -4.24 -7.67 -10.58
CA GLN A 167 -4.49 -9.12 -10.66
C GLN A 167 -3.71 -9.84 -9.57
N MET A 168 -4.41 -10.17 -8.49
CA MET A 168 -3.80 -10.67 -7.26
C MET A 168 -3.75 -12.19 -7.19
N THR A 169 -2.59 -12.71 -6.75
CA THR A 169 -2.43 -14.09 -6.30
C THR A 169 -1.83 -14.08 -4.90
N VAL A 170 -2.54 -14.63 -3.93
CA VAL A 170 -2.05 -14.75 -2.54
C VAL A 170 -0.80 -15.64 -2.51
N LEU A 171 0.22 -15.20 -1.80
CA LEU A 171 1.49 -15.90 -1.61
C LEU A 171 1.68 -16.31 -0.14
N PRO A 172 2.62 -17.24 0.13
CA PRO A 172 3.06 -17.51 1.50
C PRO A 172 3.55 -16.24 2.18
N SER A 173 3.18 -16.06 3.45
CA SER A 173 3.59 -14.90 4.23
C SER A 173 5.08 -14.94 4.54
N LEU A 174 5.71 -13.76 4.56
CA LEU A 174 7.06 -13.62 5.10
C LEU A 174 7.10 -14.02 6.58
N PRO A 175 8.22 -14.57 7.06
CA PRO A 175 8.50 -14.59 8.49
C PRO A 175 8.40 -13.19 9.10
N ALA A 176 8.13 -13.11 10.40
CA ALA A 176 8.07 -11.83 11.10
C ALA A 176 9.44 -11.13 11.06
N LEU A 177 9.55 -10.04 10.33
CA LEU A 177 10.74 -9.20 10.21
C LEU A 177 10.47 -7.82 10.77
N HIS A 178 11.51 -7.17 11.30
CA HIS A 178 11.45 -5.76 11.64
C HIS A 178 11.65 -4.93 10.38
N VAL A 179 10.87 -3.84 10.28
CA VAL A 179 10.90 -2.94 9.12
C VAL A 179 11.11 -1.51 9.60
N VAL A 180 12.06 -0.82 9.00
CA VAL A 180 12.17 0.63 9.16
C VAL A 180 11.73 1.27 7.86
N VAL A 181 10.72 2.13 7.93
CA VAL A 181 10.25 2.97 6.82
C VAL A 181 10.83 4.36 6.99
N ALA A 182 11.59 4.84 6.02
CA ALA A 182 12.14 6.19 5.97
C ALA A 182 11.42 7.02 4.91
N ALA A 183 10.74 8.10 5.33
CA ALA A 183 10.16 9.08 4.43
C ALA A 183 11.07 10.29 4.33
N SER A 184 11.61 10.56 3.13
CA SER A 184 12.54 11.65 2.87
C SER A 184 11.88 13.04 2.85
N GLY A 185 10.54 13.09 2.78
CA GLY A 185 9.78 14.33 2.55
C GLY A 185 9.78 14.81 1.10
N GLU A 186 10.55 14.18 0.20
CA GLU A 186 10.52 14.47 -1.23
C GLU A 186 9.31 13.79 -1.88
N GLY A 187 8.39 14.57 -2.45
CA GLY A 187 7.26 13.99 -3.17
C GLY A 187 7.71 13.27 -4.45
N CYS A 188 7.10 12.12 -4.74
CA CYS A 188 7.33 11.36 -5.97
C CYS A 188 5.99 11.01 -6.63
N PRO A 189 5.43 11.89 -7.49
CA PRO A 189 4.20 11.60 -8.20
C PRO A 189 4.36 10.37 -9.10
N THR A 190 3.49 9.37 -8.95
CA THR A 190 3.57 8.11 -9.70
C THR A 190 3.67 8.29 -11.21
N PRO A 191 2.86 9.15 -11.89
CA PRO A 191 3.01 9.36 -13.33
C PRO A 191 4.39 9.91 -13.74
N TRP A 192 4.97 10.78 -12.91
CA TRP A 192 6.32 11.30 -13.14
C TRP A 192 7.37 10.20 -13.03
N ALA A 193 7.28 9.34 -12.01
CA ALA A 193 8.22 8.23 -11.80
C ALA A 193 8.19 7.24 -12.98
N TYR A 194 7.00 6.87 -13.45
CA TYR A 194 6.85 6.00 -14.64
C TYR A 194 7.47 6.63 -15.89
N GLY A 195 7.31 7.94 -16.10
CA GLY A 195 7.95 8.63 -17.22
C GLY A 195 9.49 8.60 -17.17
N ARG A 196 10.09 8.40 -15.99
CA ARG A 196 11.55 8.30 -15.83
C ARG A 196 12.08 6.92 -16.18
N ILE A 197 11.33 5.86 -15.95
CA ILE A 197 11.76 4.50 -16.29
C ILE A 197 11.57 4.16 -17.77
N ASP A 198 10.79 4.92 -18.53
CA ASP A 198 10.59 4.70 -19.98
C ASP A 198 11.91 4.67 -20.78
N ALA A 199 12.96 5.31 -20.28
CA ALA A 199 14.28 5.34 -20.91
C ALA A 199 15.24 4.23 -20.41
N LEU A 200 14.81 3.40 -19.44
CA LEU A 200 15.63 2.35 -18.84
C LEU A 200 15.31 0.98 -19.45
N PRO A 201 16.26 0.04 -19.45
CA PRO A 201 15.96 -1.35 -19.81
C PRO A 201 14.96 -1.93 -18.80
N HIS A 202 13.92 -2.61 -19.31
CA HIS A 202 12.82 -3.13 -18.49
C HIS A 202 12.86 -4.64 -18.27
N ASP A 203 13.96 -5.32 -18.60
CA ASP A 203 14.06 -6.78 -18.51
C ASP A 203 14.84 -7.22 -17.25
N PRO A 204 14.15 -7.46 -16.11
CA PRO A 204 14.79 -8.11 -14.99
C PRO A 204 15.00 -9.60 -15.33
N GLU A 205 16.23 -10.08 -15.19
CA GLU A 205 16.54 -11.51 -15.32
C GLU A 205 15.59 -12.34 -14.44
N ASN A 206 14.84 -13.26 -15.07
CA ASN A 206 13.94 -14.23 -14.45
C ASN A 206 12.62 -13.71 -13.86
N GLY A 207 12.27 -12.41 -13.97
CA GLY A 207 11.00 -11.88 -13.50
C GLY A 207 10.74 -12.11 -11.99
N TYR A 208 9.46 -12.25 -11.60
CA TYR A 208 9.04 -12.44 -10.20
C TYR A 208 9.21 -13.88 -9.65
N ILE A 209 9.40 -14.88 -10.52
CA ILE A 209 9.39 -16.31 -10.13
C ILE A 209 10.41 -16.61 -9.02
N PRO A 210 11.69 -16.15 -9.08
CA PRO A 210 12.65 -16.40 -8.02
C PRO A 210 12.27 -15.79 -6.67
N MET A 211 11.49 -14.71 -6.65
CA MET A 211 10.97 -14.13 -5.41
C MET A 211 9.86 -15.01 -4.82
N VAL A 212 8.96 -15.53 -5.64
CA VAL A 212 7.91 -16.46 -5.21
C VAL A 212 8.51 -17.78 -4.67
N ASP A 213 9.55 -18.30 -5.32
CA ASP A 213 10.27 -19.48 -4.85
C ASP A 213 10.93 -19.21 -3.47
N ALA A 214 11.56 -18.05 -3.30
CA ALA A 214 12.18 -17.64 -2.03
C ALA A 214 11.15 -17.54 -0.89
N LEU A 215 9.98 -16.95 -1.15
CA LEU A 215 8.87 -16.88 -0.19
C LEU A 215 8.35 -18.28 0.17
N THR A 216 8.29 -19.19 -0.80
CA THR A 216 7.85 -20.58 -0.57
C THR A 216 8.84 -21.35 0.30
N ILE A 217 10.14 -21.10 0.16
CA ILE A 217 11.19 -21.64 1.02
C ILE A 217 11.06 -21.11 2.46
N GLY A 218 10.64 -19.83 2.62
CA GLY A 218 10.45 -19.20 3.91
C GLY A 218 11.77 -18.76 4.58
N ASP A 219 12.87 -18.71 3.84
CA ASP A 219 14.17 -18.24 4.32
C ASP A 219 14.32 -16.72 4.02
N PRO A 220 14.48 -15.87 5.05
CA PRO A 220 14.67 -14.44 4.85
C PRO A 220 15.83 -14.08 3.93
N ASP A 221 16.98 -14.76 4.03
CA ASP A 221 18.15 -14.47 3.20
C ASP A 221 17.89 -14.76 1.72
N ALA A 222 17.12 -15.82 1.42
CA ALA A 222 16.68 -16.11 0.06
C ALA A 222 15.80 -14.97 -0.47
N VAL A 223 14.86 -14.45 0.34
CA VAL A 223 14.01 -13.32 -0.03
C VAL A 223 14.85 -12.05 -0.24
N PHE A 224 15.73 -11.69 0.70
CA PHE A 224 16.58 -10.50 0.60
C PHE A 224 17.41 -10.48 -0.68
N SER A 225 17.92 -11.63 -1.11
CA SER A 225 18.72 -11.75 -2.33
C SER A 225 17.90 -11.53 -3.62
N ARG A 226 16.57 -11.61 -3.56
CA ARG A 226 15.65 -11.45 -4.69
C ARG A 226 14.88 -10.12 -4.69
N MET A 227 15.04 -9.32 -3.64
CA MET A 227 14.39 -8.00 -3.58
C MET A 227 14.92 -7.07 -4.66
N TYR A 228 13.98 -6.50 -5.42
CA TYR A 228 14.28 -5.63 -6.56
C TYR A 228 13.21 -4.56 -6.73
N ASN A 229 13.62 -3.36 -7.10
CA ASN A 229 12.72 -2.29 -7.51
C ASN A 229 13.34 -1.49 -8.66
N ILE A 230 12.74 -1.56 -9.84
CA ILE A 230 13.22 -0.87 -11.04
C ILE A 230 13.30 0.64 -10.85
N PHE A 231 12.45 1.22 -10.00
CA PHE A 231 12.41 2.66 -9.77
C PHE A 231 13.66 3.20 -9.09
N GLU A 232 14.46 2.38 -8.40
CA GLU A 232 15.70 2.86 -7.76
C GLU A 232 16.64 3.56 -8.74
N ALA A 233 16.82 2.96 -9.92
CA ALA A 233 17.69 3.50 -10.96
C ALA A 233 17.21 4.86 -11.49
N ALA A 234 15.89 5.10 -11.49
CA ALA A 234 15.29 6.33 -11.97
C ALA A 234 15.16 7.40 -10.87
N ILE A 235 14.87 6.98 -9.65
CA ILE A 235 14.45 7.90 -8.57
C ILE A 235 15.64 8.40 -7.77
N PHE A 236 16.61 7.58 -7.42
CA PHE A 236 17.75 8.00 -6.59
C PHE A 236 18.58 9.13 -7.21
N PRO A 237 18.82 9.21 -8.53
CA PRO A 237 19.50 10.37 -9.12
C PRO A 237 18.71 11.69 -9.00
N GLU A 238 17.38 11.62 -8.91
CA GLU A 238 16.47 12.76 -8.92
C GLU A 238 15.95 13.11 -7.50
N ARG A 239 16.19 12.24 -6.52
CA ARG A 239 15.73 12.36 -5.11
C ARG A 239 16.89 12.06 -4.16
N PRO A 240 17.79 13.04 -3.95
CA PRO A 240 19.00 12.82 -3.16
C PRO A 240 18.72 12.49 -1.68
N LEU A 241 17.66 13.02 -1.08
CA LEU A 241 17.28 12.67 0.30
C LEU A 241 16.78 11.23 0.42
N ALA A 242 16.02 10.74 -0.58
CA ALA A 242 15.63 9.33 -0.62
C ALA A 242 16.88 8.43 -0.77
N LYS A 243 17.84 8.81 -1.63
CA LYS A 243 19.12 8.10 -1.76
C LYS A 243 19.91 8.11 -0.44
N GLN A 244 19.96 9.23 0.26
CA GLN A 244 20.59 9.33 1.58
C GLN A 244 19.95 8.37 2.60
N CYS A 245 18.61 8.33 2.66
CA CYS A 245 17.90 7.37 3.50
C CYS A 245 18.25 5.93 3.15
N HIS A 246 18.31 5.59 1.86
CA HIS A 246 18.72 4.27 1.40
C HIS A 246 20.14 3.93 1.84
N ASP A 247 21.10 4.86 1.73
CA ASP A 247 22.49 4.64 2.11
C ASP A 247 22.65 4.45 3.62
N ILE A 248 21.85 5.14 4.43
CA ILE A 248 21.82 4.94 5.88
C ILE A 248 21.27 3.53 6.18
N LEU A 249 20.10 3.16 5.61
CA LEU A 249 19.50 1.85 5.82
C LEU A 249 20.42 0.72 5.37
N SER A 250 21.09 0.85 4.23
CA SER A 250 21.99 -0.18 3.66
C SER A 250 23.20 -0.51 4.55
N ARG A 251 23.57 0.38 5.49
CA ARG A 251 24.65 0.12 6.46
C ARG A 251 24.19 -0.73 7.64
N HIS A 252 22.91 -0.79 7.89
CA HIS A 252 22.34 -1.42 9.10
C HIS A 252 21.38 -2.57 8.79
N ALA A 253 20.61 -2.48 7.70
CA ALA A 253 19.60 -3.46 7.32
C ALA A 253 20.22 -4.72 6.69
N ASP A 254 19.50 -5.82 6.76
CA ASP A 254 19.81 -7.03 6.00
C ASP A 254 19.52 -6.79 4.51
N ARG A 255 18.46 -5.99 4.22
CA ARG A 255 18.19 -5.44 2.88
C ARG A 255 17.54 -4.07 2.99
N ALA A 256 17.97 -3.11 2.14
CA ALA A 256 17.30 -1.83 1.94
C ALA A 256 16.77 -1.75 0.50
N LEU A 257 15.62 -1.08 0.31
CA LEU A 257 14.97 -0.95 -0.99
C LEU A 257 14.06 0.28 -1.02
N LEU A 258 13.85 0.86 -2.21
CA LEU A 258 12.80 1.85 -2.45
C LEU A 258 11.42 1.17 -2.39
N SER A 259 10.40 1.82 -1.82
CA SER A 259 9.02 1.31 -1.80
C SER A 259 8.19 1.91 -2.95
N GLY A 260 7.57 1.06 -3.76
CA GLY A 260 6.76 1.51 -4.90
C GLY A 260 7.55 2.40 -5.85
N SER A 261 6.90 3.45 -6.35
CA SER A 261 7.55 4.49 -7.14
C SER A 261 8.33 5.51 -6.29
N GLY A 262 8.48 5.27 -5.01
CA GLY A 262 9.18 6.15 -4.05
C GLY A 262 8.28 7.29 -3.53
N SER A 263 8.85 8.17 -2.76
CA SER A 263 10.24 8.32 -2.34
C SER A 263 10.59 7.61 -1.00
N ALA A 264 9.65 6.92 -0.36
CA ALA A 264 9.98 6.19 0.86
C ALA A 264 10.93 5.02 0.58
N VAL A 265 11.85 4.82 1.50
CA VAL A 265 12.81 3.71 1.48
C VAL A 265 12.54 2.83 2.69
N ILE A 266 12.70 1.53 2.51
CA ILE A 266 12.51 0.54 3.56
C ILE A 266 13.83 -0.18 3.86
N GLY A 267 14.01 -0.57 5.12
CA GLY A 267 15.00 -1.54 5.55
C GLY A 267 14.33 -2.71 6.22
N LEU A 268 14.72 -3.94 5.86
CA LEU A 268 14.28 -5.17 6.50
C LEU A 268 15.39 -5.69 7.41
N PHE A 269 15.00 -6.20 8.60
CA PHE A 269 15.93 -6.62 9.63
C PHE A 269 15.42 -7.91 10.31
N THR A 270 16.32 -8.84 10.52
CA THR A 270 16.11 -10.00 11.40
C THR A 270 16.39 -9.64 12.86
N ASP A 271 17.26 -8.64 13.11
CA ASP A 271 17.64 -8.17 14.45
C ASP A 271 16.92 -6.84 14.80
N PRO A 272 16.08 -6.82 15.86
CA PRO A 272 15.39 -5.61 16.31
C PRO A 272 16.32 -4.48 16.72
N THR A 273 17.46 -4.79 17.33
CA THR A 273 18.43 -3.78 17.80
C THR A 273 19.04 -3.01 16.63
N ARG A 274 19.37 -3.70 15.54
CA ARG A 274 19.85 -3.05 14.30
C ARG A 274 18.78 -2.16 13.68
N ALA A 275 17.52 -2.57 13.73
CA ALA A 275 16.40 -1.76 13.24
C ALA A 275 16.21 -0.47 14.07
N GLU A 276 16.31 -0.56 15.40
CA GLU A 276 16.24 0.60 16.30
C GLU A 276 17.39 1.59 16.03
N ILE A 277 18.62 1.10 15.87
CA ILE A 277 19.80 1.91 15.55
C ILE A 277 19.59 2.62 14.21
N ALA A 278 19.13 1.91 13.18
CA ALA A 278 18.89 2.49 11.86
C ALA A 278 17.81 3.58 11.90
N CYS A 279 16.71 3.31 12.64
CA CYS A 279 15.62 4.28 12.83
C CYS A 279 16.13 5.55 13.54
N ALA A 280 16.95 5.41 14.58
CA ALA A 280 17.56 6.54 15.27
C ALA A 280 18.52 7.33 14.38
N ALA A 281 19.35 6.65 13.57
CA ALA A 281 20.28 7.29 12.64
C ALA A 281 19.53 8.13 11.57
N LEU A 282 18.44 7.60 11.01
CA LEU A 282 17.59 8.33 10.05
C LEU A 282 16.98 9.59 10.68
N ARG A 283 16.45 9.48 11.90
CA ARG A 283 15.88 10.63 12.62
C ARG A 283 16.91 11.70 12.94
N ALA A 284 18.13 11.31 13.26
CA ALA A 284 19.25 12.24 13.48
C ALA A 284 19.58 13.05 12.23
N GLU A 285 19.39 12.51 11.04
CA GLU A 285 19.55 13.19 9.74
C GLU A 285 18.29 13.93 9.28
N GLY A 286 17.25 13.99 10.13
CA GLY A 286 16.01 14.75 9.86
C GLY A 286 14.96 14.01 9.04
N ALA A 287 15.15 12.73 8.71
CA ALA A 287 14.14 11.94 8.03
C ALA A 287 13.03 11.49 8.99
N ALA A 288 11.78 11.47 8.52
CA ALA A 288 10.71 10.80 9.24
C ALA A 288 10.91 9.29 9.13
N ALA A 289 11.14 8.62 10.29
CA ALA A 289 11.41 7.19 10.32
C ALA A 289 10.44 6.47 11.27
N HIS A 290 9.87 5.38 10.78
CA HIS A 290 8.90 4.55 11.49
C HIS A 290 9.44 3.14 11.65
N LEU A 291 9.46 2.65 12.89
CA LEU A 291 9.78 1.27 13.21
C LEU A 291 8.48 0.47 13.22
N CYS A 292 8.41 -0.58 12.42
CA CYS A 292 7.25 -1.45 12.29
C CYS A 292 7.71 -2.89 11.98
N ARG A 293 6.79 -3.76 11.57
CA ARG A 293 7.10 -5.16 11.24
C ARG A 293 6.25 -5.63 10.05
N THR A 294 6.66 -6.72 9.40
CA THR A 294 5.79 -7.47 8.47
C THR A 294 4.59 -8.06 9.21
N LEU A 295 3.45 -8.18 8.52
CA LEU A 295 2.24 -8.84 9.04
C LEU A 295 2.23 -10.32 8.72
#